data_fc501a70ee95effc9ca814850302ec24
#
_entry.id   fc501a70ee95effc9ca814850302ec24
#
_cell.length_a   1.000
_cell.length_b   1.000
_cell.length_c   1.000
_cell.angle_alpha   90.00
_cell.angle_beta   90.00
_cell.angle_gamma   90.00
#
_symmetry.space_group_name_H-M   'P 1'
#
loop_
_entity.id
_entity.type
_entity.pdbx_description
1 polymer ?
#
loop_
_entity_poly.entity_id
_entity_poly.type
_entity_poly.pdbx_seq_one_letter_code
_entity_poly.pdbx_strand_id
1 'polypeptide(L)' 'MLSIQKSINFSGMSSVEVGGEQKVFAYFNANVGSDGKHNVNYSIQNEELYKANKDVFKTDRAEFEDAVDSYSAE' A
#
# COMPACT_ATOMS: atom_id res chain seq x y z
N MET A 1 -35.59 1.08 5.82
CA MET A 1 -35.00 0.66 4.55
C MET A 1 -33.57 0.22 4.77
N LEU A 2 -33.19 -0.91 4.21
CA LEU A 2 -31.83 -1.42 4.35
C LEU A 2 -30.89 -0.76 3.35
N SER A 3 -29.73 -0.35 3.82
CA SER A 3 -28.68 0.17 2.94
C SER A 3 -27.40 -0.61 3.23
N ILE A 4 -26.82 -1.20 2.18
CA ILE A 4 -25.61 -2.00 2.31
C ILE A 4 -24.49 -1.31 1.55
N GLN A 5 -23.38 -1.13 2.23
CA GLN A 5 -22.18 -0.57 1.61
C GLN A 5 -21.05 -1.59 1.72
N LYS A 6 -20.36 -1.78 0.62
CA LYS A 6 -19.20 -2.66 0.59
C LYS A 6 -17.94 -1.84 0.51
N SER A 7 -16.92 -2.29 1.20
CA SER A 7 -15.60 -1.74 1.06
C SER A 7 -14.59 -2.87 1.05
N ILE A 8 -13.49 -2.65 0.34
CA ILE A 8 -12.43 -3.64 0.25
C ILE A 8 -11.14 -2.99 0.71
N ASN A 9 -10.41 -3.69 1.55
CA ASN A 9 -9.14 -3.22 2.07
C ASN A 9 -8.00 -3.94 1.38
N PHE A 10 -7.01 -3.17 0.99
CA PHE A 10 -5.76 -3.69 0.46
C PHE A 10 -4.67 -3.37 1.47
N SER A 11 -3.74 -4.28 1.62
CA SER A 11 -2.58 -4.02 2.47
C SER A 11 -1.34 -4.55 1.78
N GLY A 12 -0.22 -3.90 2.05
CA GLY A 12 1.05 -4.31 1.49
C GLY A 12 2.17 -3.79 2.34
N MET A 13 3.37 -4.20 2.03
CA MET A 13 4.54 -3.75 2.75
C MET A 13 5.73 -3.67 1.80
N SER A 14 6.62 -2.74 2.10
CA SER A 14 7.86 -2.60 1.37
C SER A 14 9.00 -3.06 2.28
N SER A 15 9.85 -3.94 1.77
CA SER A 15 10.94 -4.50 2.55
C SER A 15 12.20 -4.61 1.71
N VAL A 16 13.33 -4.69 2.39
CA VAL A 16 14.61 -4.89 1.75
C VAL A 16 15.40 -5.91 2.56
N GLU A 17 16.33 -6.56 1.90
CA GLU A 17 17.22 -7.51 2.55
C GLU A 17 18.42 -6.77 3.13
N VAL A 18 18.65 -6.96 4.43
CA VAL A 18 19.78 -6.37 5.12
C VAL A 18 20.44 -7.47 5.94
N GLY A 19 21.68 -7.79 5.61
CA GLY A 19 22.42 -8.81 6.34
C GLY A 19 21.80 -10.18 6.29
N GLY A 20 21.12 -10.52 5.17
CA GLY A 20 20.47 -11.80 5.00
C GLY A 20 19.07 -11.88 5.58
N GLU A 21 18.56 -10.79 6.12
CA GLU A 21 17.20 -10.75 6.68
C GLU A 21 16.34 -9.74 5.94
N GLN A 22 15.07 -10.09 5.75
CA GLN A 22 14.10 -9.17 5.19
C GLN A 22 13.66 -8.20 6.26
N LYS A 23 13.79 -6.91 5.99
CA LYS A 23 13.36 -5.88 6.93
C LYS A 23 12.32 -4.99 6.28
N VAL A 24 11.16 -4.91 6.92
CA VAL A 24 10.07 -4.07 6.46
C VAL A 24 10.33 -2.64 6.92
N PHE A 25 10.24 -1.70 6.00
CA PHE A 25 10.43 -0.31 6.35
C PHE A 25 9.20 0.57 6.08
N ALA A 26 8.21 0.03 5.38
CA ALA A 26 6.99 0.79 5.10
C ALA A 26 5.81 -0.14 4.95
N TYR A 27 4.64 0.35 5.36
CA TYR A 27 3.38 -0.36 5.16
C TYR A 27 2.47 0.48 4.28
N PHE A 28 1.72 -0.19 3.44
CA PHE A 28 0.71 0.43 2.59
C PHE A 28 -0.66 -0.08 2.98
N ASN A 29 -1.65 0.79 2.91
CA ASN A 29 -3.01 0.43 3.22
C ASN A 29 -3.93 1.22 2.28
N ALA A 30 -4.92 0.56 1.73
CA ALA A 30 -5.88 1.22 0.86
C ALA A 30 -7.28 0.68 1.14
N ASN A 31 -8.25 1.53 0.91
CA ASN A 31 -9.64 1.19 1.10
C ASN A 31 -10.43 1.67 -0.12
N VAL A 32 -11.20 0.77 -0.72
CA VAL A 32 -12.04 1.10 -1.87
C VAL A 32 -13.49 0.98 -1.44
N GLY A 33 -14.22 2.09 -1.48
CA GLY A 33 -15.62 2.11 -1.10
C GLY A 33 -16.54 1.70 -2.24
N SER A 34 -17.81 1.50 -1.90
CA SER A 34 -18.82 1.07 -2.87
C SER A 34 -19.12 2.13 -3.91
N ASP A 35 -18.77 3.38 -3.64
CA ASP A 35 -18.98 4.48 -4.57
C ASP A 35 -17.80 4.67 -5.53
N GLY A 36 -16.82 3.78 -5.50
CA GLY A 36 -15.67 3.86 -6.35
C GLY A 36 -14.55 4.73 -5.81
N LYS A 37 -14.77 5.39 -4.69
CA LYS A 37 -13.74 6.20 -4.07
C LYS A 37 -12.76 5.33 -3.33
N HIS A 38 -11.50 5.68 -3.40
CA HIS A 38 -10.48 4.94 -2.68
C HIS A 38 -9.53 5.89 -1.95
N ASN A 39 -9.02 5.41 -0.83
CA ASN A 39 -8.03 6.10 -0.03
C ASN A 39 -6.79 5.22 0.03
N VAL A 40 -5.64 5.84 -0.16
CA VAL A 40 -4.37 5.14 -0.05
C VAL A 40 -3.55 5.83 1.02
N ASN A 41 -3.09 5.05 1.97
CA ASN A 41 -2.26 5.53 3.06
C ASN A 41 -1.00 4.70 3.16
N TYR A 42 0.05 5.29 3.64
CA TYR A 42 1.27 4.55 3.90
C TYR A 42 1.93 5.08 5.16
N SER A 43 2.68 4.20 5.80
CA SER A 43 3.34 4.50 7.07
C SER A 43 4.79 4.04 6.97
N ILE A 44 5.70 4.94 7.28
CA ILE A 44 7.13 4.64 7.28
C ILE A 44 7.50 4.12 8.67
N GLN A 45 7.99 2.89 8.74
CA GLN A 45 8.33 2.25 10.00
C GLN A 45 9.80 2.39 10.35
N ASN A 46 10.66 2.56 9.34
CA ASN A 46 12.09 2.72 9.55
C ASN A 46 12.60 3.79 8.59
N GLU A 47 12.81 4.98 9.11
CA GLU A 47 13.23 6.11 8.30
C GLU A 47 14.61 5.91 7.65
N GLU A 48 15.53 5.26 8.36
CA GLU A 48 16.86 5.04 7.81
C GLU A 48 16.81 4.15 6.57
N LEU A 49 16.07 3.06 6.64
CA LEU A 49 15.90 2.18 5.49
C LEU A 49 15.12 2.86 4.39
N TYR A 50 14.13 3.67 4.74
CA TYR A 50 13.36 4.41 3.78
C TYR A 50 14.25 5.38 3.00
N LYS A 51 15.08 6.14 3.70
CA LYS A 51 15.98 7.11 3.06
C LYS A 51 17.01 6.43 2.16
N ALA A 52 17.48 5.26 2.57
CA ALA A 52 18.45 4.50 1.79
C ALA A 52 17.82 3.79 0.60
N ASN A 53 16.51 3.57 0.61
CA ASN A 53 15.83 2.77 -0.39
C ASN A 53 14.59 3.47 -0.95
N LYS A 54 14.69 4.76 -1.18
CA LYS A 54 13.57 5.54 -1.73
C LYS A 54 13.07 5.02 -3.06
N ASP A 55 13.97 4.52 -3.89
CA ASP A 55 13.60 3.98 -5.20
C ASP A 55 12.74 2.73 -5.05
N VAL A 56 13.09 1.87 -4.09
CA VAL A 56 12.29 0.67 -3.81
C VAL A 56 10.90 1.08 -3.32
N PHE A 57 10.83 2.05 -2.43
CA PHE A 57 9.55 2.55 -1.91
C PHE A 57 8.68 3.11 -3.04
N LYS A 58 9.26 3.91 -3.93
CA LYS A 58 8.50 4.49 -5.04
C LYS A 58 7.96 3.43 -5.98
N THR A 59 8.78 2.42 -6.28
CA THR A 59 8.37 1.31 -7.14
C THR A 59 7.23 0.52 -6.50
N ASP A 60 7.41 0.18 -5.21
CA ASP A 60 6.40 -0.60 -4.49
C ASP A 60 5.10 0.18 -4.34
N ARG A 61 5.19 1.48 -4.09
CA ARG A 61 4.01 2.32 -3.98
C ARG A 61 3.25 2.36 -5.31
N ALA A 62 3.97 2.52 -6.41
CA ALA A 62 3.35 2.57 -7.72
C ALA A 62 2.65 1.24 -8.04
N GLU A 63 3.29 0.12 -7.73
CA GLU A 63 2.69 -1.19 -7.93
C GLU A 63 1.43 -1.37 -7.07
N PHE A 64 1.49 -0.89 -5.83
CA PHE A 64 0.35 -0.98 -4.93
C PHE A 64 -0.82 -0.14 -5.44
N GLU A 65 -0.54 1.09 -5.87
CA GLU A 65 -1.56 1.97 -6.41
C GLU A 65 -2.18 1.40 -7.68
N ASP A 66 -1.36 0.80 -8.55
CA ASP A 66 -1.85 0.15 -9.76
C ASP A 66 -2.77 -1.01 -9.45
N ALA A 67 -2.43 -1.80 -8.43
CA ALA A 67 -3.29 -2.91 -8.02
C ALA A 67 -4.65 -2.41 -7.52
N VAL A 68 -4.64 -1.33 -6.74
CA VAL A 68 -5.88 -0.74 -6.24
C VAL A 68 -6.69 -0.16 -7.40
N ASP A 69 -6.05 0.56 -8.30
CA ASP A 69 -6.71 1.16 -9.45
C ASP A 69 -7.29 0.11 -10.38
N SER A 70 -6.58 -0.99 -10.60
CA SER A 70 -7.07 -2.08 -11.43
C SER A 70 -8.34 -2.68 -10.86
N TYR A 71 -8.39 -2.80 -9.53
CA TYR A 71 -9.60 -3.29 -8.89
C TYR A 71 -10.76 -2.31 -9.04
N SER A 72 -10.49 -1.02 -8.82
CA SER A 72 -11.55 -0.01 -8.88
C SER A 72 -12.04 0.25 -10.30
N ALA A 73 -11.28 -0.13 -11.31
CA ALA A 73 -11.67 0.02 -12.70
C ALA A 73 -12.68 -1.04 -13.15
N GLU A 74 -12.87 -2.07 -12.34
CA GLU A 74 -13.87 -3.10 -12.64
C GLU A 74 -15.25 -2.64 -12.17
#